data_25dd90409976535e8758772b36172fb4
#
_entry.id   25dd90409976535e8758772b36172fb4
#
_cell.length_a   1.000
_cell.length_b   1.000
_cell.length_c   1.000
_cell.angle_alpha   90.00
_cell.angle_beta   90.00
_cell.angle_gamma   90.00
#
_symmetry.space_group_name_H-M   'P 1'
#
loop_
_entity.id
_entity.type
_entity.pdbx_description
1 polymer ?
#
loop_
_entity_poly.entity_id
_entity_poly.type
_entity_poly.pdbx_seq_one_letter_code
_entity_poly.pdbx_strand_id
1 'polypeptide(L)'
;VHKAQINDNGTIKDVAIKILRPNIKKIFNDEIDAMMLFAFLVESFVKKTKRLKLVEVVFLLKEITNLEMDLRFEAAAANEYAENTKNDVGFRVPQIYWNFTSENVMTLDWVEGVSIRETEELKKRNLNTEKIAEDIIQNFLRHAVRDGFFHADMHQGNIFIDNNGYIVPIDFGIMGRLDKMSKRFLAEILFGFIQRDYRKVAEVHLIAGLVPKEVPIDDLAQALRSIGEPIFGQTVKDISGGKLLKQLFDVTEKFNMQTQPQLLMLQKTMVVVEGVARKLNPNTNIWTTSKPVLENWLRETKDPMTTINETLQNTSEVIKRLPEFPEIMDKANQALTYLASGQIPQNSNSYSALNTKKSEMTAFRNQFIIA
;
A
#
# COMPACT_ATOMS: atom_id res chain seq x y z
N VAL A 1 0.81 -17.96 17.12
CA VAL A 1 2.17 -17.56 17.47
C VAL A 1 2.49 -18.12 18.83
N HIS A 2 3.69 -18.69 19.00
CA HIS A 2 4.14 -19.34 20.21
C HIS A 2 5.48 -18.77 20.64
N LYS A 3 5.70 -18.60 21.95
CA LYS A 3 7.01 -18.28 22.50
C LYS A 3 7.82 -19.59 22.58
N ALA A 4 9.08 -19.53 22.15
CA ALA A 4 10.02 -20.65 22.22
C ALA A 4 11.45 -20.16 22.43
N GLN A 5 12.38 -21.09 22.55
CA GLN A 5 13.81 -20.79 22.61
C GLN A 5 14.54 -21.53 21.49
N ILE A 6 15.48 -20.83 20.87
CA ILE A 6 16.39 -21.42 19.89
C ILE A 6 17.83 -21.30 20.36
N ASN A 7 18.66 -22.21 19.89
CA ASN A 7 20.11 -22.09 20.02
C ASN A 7 20.67 -21.49 18.73
N ASP A 8 21.03 -20.22 18.78
CA ASP A 8 21.64 -19.51 17.68
C ASP A 8 23.14 -19.37 17.94
N ASN A 9 23.93 -20.23 17.27
CA ASN A 9 25.40 -20.28 17.38
C ASN A 9 25.92 -20.37 18.84
N GLY A 10 25.26 -21.16 19.67
CA GLY A 10 25.64 -21.38 21.08
C GLY A 10 24.96 -20.39 22.06
N THR A 11 24.19 -19.41 21.57
CA THR A 11 23.43 -18.49 22.41
C THR A 11 21.95 -18.87 22.40
N ILE A 12 21.38 -19.05 23.57
CA ILE A 12 19.93 -19.28 23.70
C ILE A 12 19.20 -17.94 23.58
N LYS A 13 18.27 -17.90 22.65
CA LYS A 13 17.45 -16.70 22.38
C LYS A 13 15.96 -17.03 22.50
N ASP A 14 15.20 -16.15 23.12
CA ASP A 14 13.74 -16.19 23.10
C ASP A 14 13.23 -15.74 21.74
N VAL A 15 12.32 -16.50 21.14
CA VAL A 15 11.77 -16.26 19.82
C VAL A 15 10.23 -16.40 19.81
N ALA A 16 9.61 -15.72 18.85
CA ALA A 16 8.24 -15.96 18.44
C ALA A 16 8.22 -16.86 17.22
N ILE A 17 7.46 -17.94 17.29
CA ILE A 17 7.25 -18.85 16.18
C ILE A 17 5.83 -18.66 15.66
N LYS A 18 5.69 -18.13 14.45
CA LYS A 18 4.43 -18.02 13.70
C LYS A 18 4.29 -19.28 12.84
N ILE A 19 3.19 -20.00 13.00
CA ILE A 19 2.93 -21.26 12.29
C ILE A 19 1.61 -21.12 11.57
N LEU A 20 1.56 -21.48 10.30
CA LEU A 20 0.30 -21.59 9.57
C LEU A 20 -0.57 -22.69 10.18
N ARG A 21 -1.87 -22.44 10.27
CA ARG A 21 -2.80 -23.45 10.76
C ARG A 21 -2.77 -24.69 9.89
N PRO A 22 -2.76 -25.89 10.48
CA PRO A 22 -2.83 -27.12 9.71
C PRO A 22 -4.01 -27.10 8.74
N ASN A 23 -3.79 -27.57 7.51
CA ASN A 23 -4.78 -27.65 6.45
C ASN A 23 -5.38 -26.32 5.99
N ILE A 24 -4.84 -25.16 6.42
CA ILE A 24 -5.41 -23.85 6.06
C ILE A 24 -5.45 -23.65 4.53
N LYS A 25 -4.43 -24.14 3.80
CA LYS A 25 -4.38 -24.07 2.33
C LYS A 25 -5.53 -24.83 1.68
N LYS A 26 -5.87 -26.02 2.21
CA LYS A 26 -6.99 -26.82 1.69
C LYS A 26 -8.32 -26.11 1.96
N ILE A 27 -8.55 -25.70 3.22
CA ILE A 27 -9.78 -25.01 3.63
C ILE A 27 -9.98 -23.75 2.74
N PHE A 28 -8.93 -23.00 2.54
CA PHE A 28 -9.00 -21.77 1.75
C PHE A 28 -9.27 -22.05 0.27
N ASN A 29 -8.65 -23.07 -0.31
CA ASN A 29 -8.93 -23.47 -1.69
C ASN A 29 -10.40 -23.90 -1.84
N ASP A 30 -10.93 -24.67 -0.88
CA ASP A 30 -12.33 -25.10 -0.89
C ASP A 30 -13.28 -23.89 -0.80
N GLU A 31 -12.97 -22.89 0.03
CA GLU A 31 -13.74 -21.65 0.12
C GLU A 31 -13.67 -20.81 -1.15
N ILE A 32 -12.46 -20.65 -1.72
CA ILE A 32 -12.27 -19.93 -3.00
C ILE A 32 -13.02 -20.60 -4.14
N ASP A 33 -13.00 -21.93 -4.21
CA ASP A 33 -13.72 -22.67 -5.25
C ASP A 33 -15.24 -22.48 -5.10
N ALA A 34 -15.76 -22.44 -3.88
CA ALA A 34 -17.16 -22.09 -3.61
C ALA A 34 -17.48 -20.63 -4.01
N MET A 35 -16.60 -19.67 -3.69
CA MET A 35 -16.75 -18.28 -4.12
C MET A 35 -16.69 -18.13 -5.64
N MET A 36 -15.82 -18.89 -6.30
CA MET A 36 -15.69 -18.89 -7.76
C MET A 36 -16.98 -19.40 -8.42
N LEU A 37 -17.55 -20.50 -7.91
CA LEU A 37 -18.83 -21.01 -8.37
C LEU A 37 -19.94 -19.97 -8.20
N PHE A 38 -20.03 -19.34 -7.04
CA PHE A 38 -21.01 -18.28 -6.77
C PHE A 38 -20.83 -17.09 -7.72
N ALA A 39 -19.59 -16.59 -7.90
CA ALA A 39 -19.28 -15.50 -8.81
C ALA A 39 -19.70 -15.84 -10.25
N PHE A 40 -19.42 -17.05 -10.71
CA PHE A 40 -19.83 -17.55 -12.03
C PHE A 40 -21.36 -17.58 -12.20
N LEU A 41 -22.09 -18.09 -11.21
CA LEU A 41 -23.55 -18.12 -11.24
C LEU A 41 -24.13 -16.70 -11.29
N VAL A 42 -23.64 -15.80 -10.43
CA VAL A 42 -24.11 -14.41 -10.39
C VAL A 42 -23.86 -13.69 -11.72
N GLU A 43 -22.66 -13.82 -12.31
CA GLU A 43 -22.36 -13.21 -13.61
C GLU A 43 -23.17 -13.81 -14.76
N SER A 44 -23.50 -15.10 -14.68
CA SER A 44 -24.29 -15.78 -15.69
C SER A 44 -25.75 -15.35 -15.68
N PHE A 45 -26.35 -15.21 -14.51
CA PHE A 45 -27.80 -14.95 -14.37
C PHE A 45 -28.13 -13.47 -14.15
N VAL A 46 -27.22 -12.64 -13.62
CA VAL A 46 -27.49 -11.24 -13.31
C VAL A 46 -26.72 -10.31 -14.24
N LYS A 47 -27.35 -9.90 -15.34
CA LYS A 47 -26.71 -9.05 -16.37
C LYS A 47 -26.04 -7.76 -15.82
N LYS A 48 -26.60 -7.16 -14.74
CA LYS A 48 -26.06 -5.93 -14.12
C LYS A 48 -24.72 -6.15 -13.42
N THR A 49 -24.40 -7.37 -12.99
CA THR A 49 -23.17 -7.67 -12.26
C THR A 49 -21.98 -7.99 -13.17
N LYS A 50 -22.20 -8.22 -14.47
CA LYS A 50 -21.11 -8.49 -15.42
C LYS A 50 -20.03 -7.43 -15.44
N ARG A 51 -20.40 -6.15 -15.19
CA ARG A 51 -19.46 -5.03 -15.09
C ARG A 51 -18.51 -5.15 -13.88
N LEU A 52 -18.91 -5.89 -12.85
CA LEU A 52 -18.14 -6.06 -11.61
C LEU A 52 -17.05 -7.12 -11.74
N LYS A 53 -17.12 -7.96 -12.80
CA LYS A 53 -16.12 -8.99 -13.10
C LYS A 53 -15.78 -9.85 -11.88
N LEU A 54 -16.82 -10.37 -11.21
CA LEU A 54 -16.69 -11.08 -9.94
C LEU A 54 -15.76 -12.29 -10.03
N VAL A 55 -15.78 -13.00 -11.16
CA VAL A 55 -14.87 -14.12 -11.43
C VAL A 55 -13.41 -13.66 -11.44
N GLU A 56 -13.11 -12.52 -12.10
CA GLU A 56 -11.74 -11.95 -12.10
C GLU A 56 -11.33 -11.52 -10.68
N VAL A 57 -12.27 -10.95 -9.90
CA VAL A 57 -12.02 -10.54 -8.51
C VAL A 57 -11.70 -11.76 -7.62
N VAL A 58 -12.47 -12.84 -7.72
CA VAL A 58 -12.21 -14.07 -6.94
C VAL A 58 -10.89 -14.71 -7.36
N PHE A 59 -10.57 -14.70 -8.65
CA PHE A 59 -9.29 -15.19 -9.14
C PHE A 59 -8.11 -14.40 -8.58
N LEU A 60 -8.21 -13.06 -8.58
CA LEU A 60 -7.20 -12.20 -7.98
C LEU A 60 -7.06 -12.47 -6.47
N LEU A 61 -8.17 -12.66 -5.76
CA LEU A 61 -8.17 -13.04 -4.34
C LEU A 61 -7.41 -14.35 -4.11
N LYS A 62 -7.63 -15.35 -4.98
CA LYS A 62 -6.90 -16.64 -4.93
C LYS A 62 -5.39 -16.45 -5.09
N GLU A 63 -4.97 -15.64 -6.06
CA GLU A 63 -3.55 -15.35 -6.28
C GLU A 63 -2.91 -14.65 -5.07
N ILE A 64 -3.55 -13.61 -4.54
CA ILE A 64 -3.06 -12.87 -3.36
C ILE A 64 -2.93 -13.79 -2.15
N THR A 65 -3.96 -14.59 -1.88
CA THR A 65 -3.96 -15.46 -0.70
C THR A 65 -2.94 -16.59 -0.80
N ASN A 66 -2.68 -17.12 -1.99
CA ASN A 66 -1.62 -18.10 -2.16
C ASN A 66 -0.23 -17.54 -1.80
N LEU A 67 0.01 -16.26 -2.07
CA LEU A 67 1.25 -15.58 -1.65
C LEU A 67 1.30 -15.41 -0.12
N GLU A 68 0.19 -15.05 0.52
CA GLU A 68 0.10 -14.88 1.97
C GLU A 68 0.25 -16.20 2.74
N MET A 69 0.03 -17.36 2.08
CA MET A 69 0.21 -18.68 2.67
C MET A 69 1.62 -19.23 2.59
N ASP A 70 2.60 -18.41 2.26
CA ASP A 70 4.02 -18.74 2.34
C ASP A 70 4.72 -17.72 3.25
N LEU A 71 4.95 -18.11 4.50
CA LEU A 71 5.55 -17.25 5.52
C LEU A 71 6.97 -16.75 5.18
N ARG A 72 7.62 -17.32 4.15
CA ARG A 72 8.92 -16.81 3.66
C ARG A 72 8.77 -15.42 3.03
N PHE A 73 7.62 -15.11 2.40
CA PHE A 73 7.37 -13.78 1.84
C PHE A 73 7.18 -12.74 2.94
N GLU A 74 6.48 -13.09 4.02
CA GLU A 74 6.34 -12.22 5.18
C GLU A 74 7.70 -12.01 5.87
N ALA A 75 8.49 -13.06 6.02
CA ALA A 75 9.86 -12.98 6.58
C ALA A 75 10.77 -12.09 5.71
N ALA A 76 10.69 -12.21 4.39
CA ALA A 76 11.45 -11.37 3.46
C ALA A 76 11.03 -9.90 3.55
N ALA A 77 9.73 -9.63 3.67
CA ALA A 77 9.22 -8.29 3.85
C ALA A 77 9.69 -7.66 5.18
N ALA A 78 9.66 -8.44 6.27
CA ALA A 78 10.20 -8.01 7.57
C ALA A 78 11.70 -7.68 7.50
N ASN A 79 12.48 -8.53 6.82
CA ASN A 79 13.92 -8.31 6.66
C ASN A 79 14.23 -7.05 5.85
N GLU A 80 13.55 -6.84 4.70
CA GLU A 80 13.69 -5.62 3.90
C GLU A 80 13.31 -4.37 4.71
N TYR A 81 12.24 -4.47 5.51
CA TYR A 81 11.80 -3.37 6.36
C TYR A 81 12.82 -3.06 7.46
N ALA A 82 13.42 -4.08 8.05
CA ALA A 82 14.51 -3.94 9.01
C ALA A 82 15.74 -3.24 8.40
N GLU A 83 16.13 -3.61 7.17
CA GLU A 83 17.25 -2.99 6.45
C GLU A 83 16.99 -1.50 6.18
N ASN A 84 15.80 -1.16 5.71
CA ASN A 84 15.41 0.22 5.43
C ASN A 84 15.37 1.10 6.68
N THR A 85 14.95 0.54 7.81
CA THR A 85 14.68 1.28 9.06
C THR A 85 15.77 1.15 10.11
N LYS A 86 16.89 0.49 9.82
CA LYS A 86 17.98 0.18 10.78
C LYS A 86 18.56 1.38 11.53
N ASN A 87 18.48 2.57 10.94
CA ASN A 87 19.00 3.82 11.51
C ASN A 87 17.89 4.72 12.10
N ASP A 88 16.64 4.27 12.11
CA ASP A 88 15.52 5.07 12.59
C ASP A 88 15.44 5.01 14.11
N VAL A 89 15.50 6.19 14.75
CA VAL A 89 15.43 6.30 16.20
C VAL A 89 14.01 6.01 16.66
N GLY A 90 13.87 5.23 17.72
CA GLY A 90 12.56 4.90 18.30
C GLY A 90 11.76 3.86 17.51
N PHE A 91 12.41 3.18 16.53
CA PHE A 91 11.78 2.15 15.73
C PHE A 91 12.72 0.96 15.53
N ARG A 92 12.21 -0.25 15.59
CA ARG A 92 12.95 -1.46 15.23
C ARG A 92 12.03 -2.55 14.73
N VAL A 93 12.58 -3.41 13.88
CA VAL A 93 11.93 -4.63 13.39
C VAL A 93 12.58 -5.84 14.06
N PRO A 94 11.80 -6.85 14.52
CA PRO A 94 12.34 -8.08 15.06
C PRO A 94 13.22 -8.79 14.04
N GLN A 95 14.34 -9.35 14.48
CA GLN A 95 15.24 -10.15 13.63
C GLN A 95 14.53 -11.42 13.16
N ILE A 96 14.70 -11.78 11.89
CA ILE A 96 14.21 -13.03 11.32
C ILE A 96 15.32 -14.09 11.39
N TYR A 97 14.96 -15.28 11.85
CA TYR A 97 15.86 -16.45 11.93
C TYR A 97 15.61 -17.38 10.74
N TRP A 98 16.30 -17.14 9.64
CA TRP A 98 16.11 -17.85 8.37
C TRP A 98 16.33 -19.36 8.46
N ASN A 99 17.26 -19.80 9.30
CA ASN A 99 17.52 -21.23 9.54
C ASN A 99 16.34 -21.95 10.21
N PHE A 100 15.42 -21.19 10.82
CA PHE A 100 14.20 -21.67 11.49
C PHE A 100 12.93 -21.15 10.82
N THR A 101 13.05 -20.72 9.55
CA THR A 101 11.94 -20.18 8.76
C THR A 101 11.74 -21.04 7.51
N SER A 102 10.48 -21.36 7.23
CA SER A 102 10.07 -22.16 6.07
C SER A 102 8.72 -21.65 5.55
N GLU A 103 8.17 -22.29 4.52
CA GLU A 103 6.87 -21.94 3.96
C GLU A 103 5.76 -21.87 5.03
N ASN A 104 5.76 -22.79 6.00
CA ASN A 104 4.69 -22.88 7.00
C ASN A 104 5.08 -22.35 8.38
N VAL A 105 6.33 -21.96 8.58
CA VAL A 105 6.86 -21.51 9.87
C VAL A 105 7.74 -20.29 9.67
N MET A 106 7.51 -19.24 10.44
CA MET A 106 8.37 -18.05 10.52
C MET A 106 8.84 -17.87 11.94
N THR A 107 10.14 -17.68 12.14
CA THR A 107 10.76 -17.49 13.45
C THR A 107 11.40 -16.10 13.50
N LEU A 108 11.03 -15.32 14.50
CA LEU A 108 11.51 -13.96 14.72
C LEU A 108 11.80 -13.72 16.20
N ASP A 109 12.52 -12.64 16.53
CA ASP A 109 12.78 -12.24 17.91
C ASP A 109 11.50 -12.20 18.72
N TRP A 110 11.57 -12.67 19.98
CA TRP A 110 10.52 -12.38 20.95
C TRP A 110 10.60 -10.92 21.37
N VAL A 111 9.52 -10.19 21.19
CA VAL A 111 9.43 -8.78 21.58
C VAL A 111 9.02 -8.69 23.05
N GLU A 112 9.96 -8.28 23.91
CA GLU A 112 9.66 -7.90 25.28
C GLU A 112 9.14 -6.47 25.30
N GLY A 113 7.83 -6.32 25.51
CA GLY A 113 7.19 -5.02 25.47
C GLY A 113 5.71 -5.09 25.83
N VAL A 114 5.04 -3.98 25.67
CA VAL A 114 3.61 -3.80 25.90
C VAL A 114 2.91 -3.50 24.59
N SER A 115 1.77 -4.11 24.34
CA SER A 115 0.96 -3.73 23.18
C SER A 115 0.59 -2.25 23.27
N ILE A 116 0.71 -1.51 22.15
CA ILE A 116 0.33 -0.10 22.07
C ILE A 116 -1.14 0.14 22.49
N ARG A 117 -1.94 -0.91 22.51
CA ARG A 117 -3.33 -0.94 22.95
C ARG A 117 -3.48 -0.67 24.44
N GLU A 118 -2.46 -1.05 25.24
CA GLU A 118 -2.47 -1.04 26.70
C GLU A 118 -1.90 0.26 27.27
N THR A 119 -2.55 1.40 26.95
CA THR A 119 -2.08 2.75 27.25
C THR A 119 -1.76 2.96 28.74
N GLU A 120 -2.57 2.37 29.65
CA GLU A 120 -2.34 2.49 31.10
C GLU A 120 -1.09 1.72 31.54
N GLU A 121 -0.79 0.59 30.91
CA GLU A 121 0.42 -0.16 31.21
C GLU A 121 1.68 0.58 30.70
N LEU A 122 1.58 1.23 29.53
CA LEU A 122 2.64 2.10 29.01
C LEU A 122 2.97 3.23 30.01
N LYS A 123 1.94 3.89 30.54
CA LYS A 123 2.11 4.94 31.57
C LYS A 123 2.73 4.41 32.85
N LYS A 124 2.31 3.24 33.33
CA LYS A 124 2.90 2.60 34.54
C LYS A 124 4.38 2.30 34.40
N ARG A 125 4.82 1.99 33.15
CA ARG A 125 6.24 1.78 32.84
C ARG A 125 7.01 3.09 32.58
N ASN A 126 6.38 4.25 32.83
CA ASN A 126 6.93 5.58 32.61
C ASN A 126 7.36 5.82 31.15
N LEU A 127 6.72 5.15 30.19
CA LEU A 127 6.95 5.38 28.76
C LEU A 127 6.21 6.65 28.32
N ASN A 128 6.91 7.49 27.56
CA ASN A 128 6.36 8.77 27.09
C ASN A 128 5.37 8.54 25.94
N THR A 129 4.08 8.45 26.27
CA THR A 129 3.01 8.19 25.28
C THR A 129 2.87 9.33 24.26
N GLU A 130 3.19 10.56 24.60
CA GLU A 130 3.18 11.70 23.66
C GLU A 130 4.26 11.54 22.60
N LYS A 131 5.47 11.21 23.03
CA LYS A 131 6.59 10.93 22.12
C LYS A 131 6.30 9.74 21.21
N ILE A 132 5.74 8.65 21.75
CA ILE A 132 5.36 7.47 20.98
C ILE A 132 4.29 7.83 19.93
N ALA A 133 3.32 8.69 20.28
CA ALA A 133 2.30 9.17 19.36
C ALA A 133 2.88 10.00 18.20
N GLU A 134 3.90 10.80 18.46
CA GLU A 134 4.62 11.53 17.42
C GLU A 134 5.44 10.58 16.55
N ASP A 135 6.21 9.70 17.18
CA ASP A 135 7.12 8.78 16.51
C ASP A 135 6.40 7.81 15.56
N ILE A 136 5.21 7.32 15.93
CA ILE A 136 4.44 6.41 15.07
C ILE A 136 4.01 7.11 13.76
N ILE A 137 3.58 8.37 13.82
CA ILE A 137 3.21 9.15 12.64
C ILE A 137 4.45 9.46 11.80
N GLN A 138 5.51 9.95 12.44
CA GLN A 138 6.73 10.37 11.73
C GLN A 138 7.44 9.19 11.08
N ASN A 139 7.54 8.04 11.77
CA ASN A 139 8.15 6.84 11.20
C ASN A 139 7.32 6.30 10.04
N PHE A 140 5.99 6.20 10.19
CA PHE A 140 5.13 5.76 9.08
C PHE A 140 5.33 6.62 7.83
N LEU A 141 5.30 7.95 7.96
CA LEU A 141 5.49 8.84 6.82
C LEU A 141 6.90 8.78 6.25
N ARG A 142 7.93 8.70 7.11
CA ARG A 142 9.32 8.56 6.68
C ARG A 142 9.48 7.30 5.83
N HIS A 143 8.97 6.17 6.28
CA HIS A 143 9.05 4.91 5.53
C HIS A 143 8.29 5.00 4.20
N ALA A 144 7.14 5.68 4.16
CA ALA A 144 6.38 5.85 2.92
C ALA A 144 7.11 6.77 1.92
N VAL A 145 7.60 7.95 2.35
CA VAL A 145 8.17 8.93 1.41
C VAL A 145 9.66 8.71 1.15
N ARG A 146 10.47 8.30 2.14
CA ARG A 146 11.90 8.03 1.99
C ARG A 146 12.13 6.69 1.31
N ASP A 147 11.60 5.62 1.89
CA ASP A 147 11.89 4.24 1.47
C ASP A 147 10.94 3.79 0.35
N GLY A 148 9.71 4.29 0.35
CA GLY A 148 8.64 3.81 -0.53
C GLY A 148 8.20 2.40 -0.15
N PHE A 149 8.56 1.95 1.04
CA PHE A 149 8.19 0.66 1.59
C PHE A 149 7.72 0.84 3.02
N PHE A 150 6.45 0.60 3.27
CA PHE A 150 5.80 0.91 4.53
C PHE A 150 4.85 -0.20 4.98
N HIS A 151 4.66 -0.29 6.28
CA HIS A 151 3.69 -1.21 6.87
C HIS A 151 2.28 -0.70 6.62
N ALA A 152 1.47 -1.48 5.90
CA ALA A 152 0.15 -1.06 5.46
C ALA A 152 -1.00 -1.52 6.37
N ASP A 153 -0.68 -2.14 7.51
CA ASP A 153 -1.65 -2.61 8.50
C ASP A 153 -1.22 -2.30 9.95
N MET A 154 -0.96 -1.02 10.24
CA MET A 154 -0.48 -0.53 11.54
C MET A 154 -1.61 -0.44 12.60
N HIS A 155 -2.42 -1.47 12.71
CA HIS A 155 -3.43 -1.51 13.76
C HIS A 155 -2.83 -1.83 15.13
N GLN A 156 -3.55 -1.47 16.22
CA GLN A 156 -3.06 -1.57 17.59
C GLN A 156 -2.63 -3.00 18.00
N GLY A 157 -3.10 -4.04 17.33
CA GLY A 157 -2.74 -5.44 17.59
C GLY A 157 -1.37 -5.83 17.06
N ASN A 158 -0.86 -5.10 16.04
CA ASN A 158 0.38 -5.40 15.36
C ASN A 158 1.58 -4.58 15.87
N ILE A 159 1.38 -3.72 16.87
CA ILE A 159 2.42 -2.81 17.35
C ILE A 159 2.66 -3.03 18.84
N PHE A 160 3.91 -3.27 19.19
CA PHE A 160 4.41 -3.31 20.57
C PHE A 160 5.32 -2.11 20.81
N ILE A 161 5.40 -1.70 22.06
CA ILE A 161 6.38 -0.74 22.57
C ILE A 161 7.30 -1.52 23.49
N ASP A 162 8.60 -1.58 23.15
CA ASP A 162 9.57 -2.28 23.97
C ASP A 162 9.95 -1.48 25.23
N ASN A 163 10.79 -2.08 26.08
CA ASN A 163 11.20 -1.46 27.34
C ASN A 163 12.01 -0.18 27.18
N ASN A 164 12.54 0.09 25.99
CA ASN A 164 13.27 1.32 25.65
C ASN A 164 12.35 2.38 25.02
N GLY A 165 11.05 2.08 24.85
CA GLY A 165 10.09 2.96 24.19
C GLY A 165 10.10 2.88 22.66
N TYR A 166 10.77 1.88 22.07
CA TYR A 166 10.81 1.71 20.63
C TYR A 166 9.52 1.07 20.11
N ILE A 167 9.06 1.57 18.99
CA ILE A 167 7.93 1.02 18.24
C ILE A 167 8.40 -0.23 17.50
N VAL A 168 7.73 -1.36 17.77
CA VAL A 168 8.09 -2.67 17.22
C VAL A 168 6.86 -3.29 16.55
N PRO A 169 6.74 -3.26 15.21
CA PRO A 169 5.73 -4.03 14.51
C PRO A 169 6.05 -5.52 14.58
N ILE A 170 5.03 -6.38 14.58
CA ILE A 170 5.17 -7.83 14.76
C ILE A 170 4.49 -8.68 13.68
N ASP A 171 3.78 -8.07 12.75
CA ASP A 171 3.12 -8.74 11.62
C ASP A 171 3.47 -7.98 10.34
N PHE A 172 3.98 -8.65 9.31
CA PHE A 172 4.47 -8.03 8.08
C PHE A 172 3.76 -8.57 6.82
N GLY A 173 2.59 -9.20 7.00
CA GLY A 173 1.82 -9.78 5.92
C GLY A 173 1.33 -8.74 4.91
N ILE A 174 1.04 -7.51 5.36
CA ILE A 174 0.53 -6.45 4.49
C ILE A 174 1.51 -5.27 4.47
N MET A 175 2.31 -5.19 3.41
CA MET A 175 3.26 -4.10 3.18
C MET A 175 2.88 -3.31 1.93
N GLY A 176 3.03 -1.99 1.98
CA GLY A 176 2.80 -1.10 0.84
C GLY A 176 4.10 -0.73 0.13
N ARG A 177 4.03 -0.61 -1.20
CA ARG A 177 5.16 -0.14 -2.02
C ARG A 177 4.75 1.06 -2.86
N LEU A 178 5.58 2.09 -2.86
CA LEU A 178 5.47 3.27 -3.71
C LEU A 178 6.71 3.36 -4.60
N ASP A 179 6.49 3.52 -5.89
CA ASP A 179 7.58 3.83 -6.80
C ASP A 179 8.11 5.26 -6.58
N LYS A 180 9.20 5.61 -7.25
CA LYS A 180 9.88 6.90 -7.10
C LYS A 180 8.96 8.09 -7.37
N MET A 181 8.09 7.98 -8.38
CA MET A 181 7.17 9.05 -8.76
C MET A 181 6.03 9.17 -7.76
N SER A 182 5.44 8.06 -7.35
CA SER A 182 4.36 8.02 -6.35
C SER A 182 4.82 8.59 -5.00
N LYS A 183 6.04 8.29 -4.55
CA LYS A 183 6.64 8.91 -3.34
C LYS A 183 6.70 10.43 -3.44
N ARG A 184 7.14 10.92 -4.58
CA ARG A 184 7.27 12.35 -4.83
C ARG A 184 5.90 13.04 -4.84
N PHE A 185 4.96 12.52 -5.61
CA PHE A 185 3.61 13.08 -5.66
C PHE A 185 2.94 13.08 -4.28
N LEU A 186 3.09 11.99 -3.54
CA LEU A 186 2.60 11.91 -2.16
C LEU A 186 3.17 13.02 -1.29
N ALA A 187 4.48 13.20 -1.28
CA ALA A 187 5.14 14.21 -0.46
C ALA A 187 4.74 15.63 -0.88
N GLU A 188 4.67 15.92 -2.18
CA GLU A 188 4.24 17.22 -2.70
C GLU A 188 2.77 17.52 -2.37
N ILE A 189 1.87 16.52 -2.47
CA ILE A 189 0.45 16.65 -2.10
C ILE A 189 0.32 16.94 -0.60
N LEU A 190 0.94 16.12 0.26
CA LEU A 190 0.86 16.30 1.71
C LEU A 190 1.46 17.64 2.15
N PHE A 191 2.61 18.02 1.58
CA PHE A 191 3.25 19.30 1.88
C PHE A 191 2.40 20.49 1.40
N GLY A 192 1.82 20.41 0.21
CA GLY A 192 0.91 21.42 -0.33
C GLY A 192 -0.32 21.61 0.57
N PHE A 193 -0.89 20.53 1.11
CA PHE A 193 -1.96 20.62 2.11
C PHE A 193 -1.47 21.33 3.38
N ILE A 194 -0.31 20.99 3.92
CA ILE A 194 0.27 21.65 5.12
C ILE A 194 0.50 23.13 4.88
N GLN A 195 0.94 23.52 3.68
CA GLN A 195 1.14 24.93 3.30
C GLN A 195 -0.15 25.64 2.90
N ARG A 196 -1.29 24.94 2.82
CA ARG A 196 -2.58 25.42 2.31
C ARG A 196 -2.51 25.92 0.86
N ASP A 197 -1.55 25.39 0.10
CA ASP A 197 -1.41 25.68 -1.34
C ASP A 197 -2.21 24.67 -2.15
N TYR A 198 -3.53 24.81 -2.13
CA TYR A 198 -4.45 23.89 -2.78
C TYR A 198 -4.34 23.92 -4.31
N ARG A 199 -3.88 25.05 -4.88
CA ARG A 199 -3.63 25.13 -6.32
C ARG A 199 -2.48 24.23 -6.71
N LYS A 200 -1.36 24.28 -5.95
CA LYS A 200 -0.22 23.39 -6.15
C LYS A 200 -0.62 21.92 -5.98
N VAL A 201 -1.43 21.62 -4.98
CA VAL A 201 -1.95 20.25 -4.79
C VAL A 201 -2.74 19.79 -6.02
N ALA A 202 -3.62 20.64 -6.59
CA ALA A 202 -4.38 20.32 -7.80
C ALA A 202 -3.47 20.12 -9.01
N GLU A 203 -2.46 20.96 -9.20
CA GLU A 203 -1.46 20.80 -10.27
C GLU A 203 -0.72 19.45 -10.16
N VAL A 204 -0.30 19.07 -8.95
CA VAL A 204 0.36 17.76 -8.71
C VAL A 204 -0.58 16.60 -9.05
N HIS A 205 -1.87 16.69 -8.73
CA HIS A 205 -2.84 15.64 -9.10
C HIS A 205 -2.97 15.49 -10.63
N LEU A 206 -2.95 16.60 -11.36
CA LEU A 206 -2.97 16.57 -12.83
C LEU A 206 -1.69 15.98 -13.42
N ILE A 207 -0.53 16.41 -12.93
CA ILE A 207 0.79 15.91 -13.38
C ILE A 207 0.93 14.41 -13.08
N ALA A 208 0.43 13.96 -11.93
CA ALA A 208 0.43 12.56 -11.53
C ALA A 208 -0.57 11.68 -12.33
N GLY A 209 -1.42 12.31 -13.18
CA GLY A 209 -2.46 11.58 -13.91
C GLY A 209 -3.56 11.01 -13.01
N LEU A 210 -3.69 11.54 -11.80
CA LEU A 210 -4.73 11.12 -10.85
C LEU A 210 -6.11 11.68 -11.20
N VAL A 211 -6.17 12.75 -12.01
CA VAL A 211 -7.39 13.36 -12.55
C VAL A 211 -7.30 13.48 -14.07
N PRO A 212 -8.44 13.44 -14.79
CA PRO A 212 -8.48 13.71 -16.22
C PRO A 212 -7.89 15.09 -16.57
N LYS A 213 -7.25 15.22 -17.74
CA LYS A 213 -6.57 16.46 -18.16
C LYS A 213 -7.54 17.62 -18.39
N GLU A 214 -8.78 17.31 -18.62
CA GLU A 214 -9.87 18.27 -18.89
C GLU A 214 -10.40 18.94 -17.61
N VAL A 215 -10.01 18.46 -16.43
CA VAL A 215 -10.44 19.01 -15.15
C VAL A 215 -9.82 20.39 -14.95
N PRO A 216 -10.63 21.46 -14.73
CA PRO A 216 -10.10 22.78 -14.43
C PRO A 216 -9.37 22.79 -13.08
N ILE A 217 -8.11 23.28 -13.09
CA ILE A 217 -7.26 23.33 -11.88
C ILE A 217 -7.94 24.08 -10.74
N ASP A 218 -8.60 25.19 -11.05
CA ASP A 218 -9.22 26.04 -10.04
C ASP A 218 -10.43 25.37 -9.36
N ASP A 219 -11.21 24.58 -10.10
CA ASP A 219 -12.32 23.80 -9.56
C ASP A 219 -11.83 22.69 -8.62
N LEU A 220 -10.77 21.98 -9.04
CA LEU A 220 -10.14 20.96 -8.20
C LEU A 220 -9.51 21.58 -6.95
N ALA A 221 -8.78 22.70 -7.09
CA ALA A 221 -8.18 23.43 -5.98
C ALA A 221 -9.24 23.89 -4.96
N GLN A 222 -10.39 24.38 -5.43
CA GLN A 222 -11.50 24.78 -4.58
C GLN A 222 -12.11 23.57 -3.83
N ALA A 223 -12.24 22.44 -4.49
CA ALA A 223 -12.72 21.21 -3.86
C ALA A 223 -11.74 20.70 -2.80
N LEU A 224 -10.44 20.69 -3.10
CA LEU A 224 -9.37 20.31 -2.14
C LEU A 224 -9.33 21.30 -0.95
N ARG A 225 -9.53 22.59 -1.19
CA ARG A 225 -9.65 23.60 -0.13
C ARG A 225 -10.82 23.31 0.80
N SER A 226 -11.97 22.90 0.26
CA SER A 226 -13.16 22.58 1.07
C SER A 226 -12.93 21.41 2.04
N ILE A 227 -11.98 20.54 1.72
CA ILE A 227 -11.53 19.45 2.60
C ILE A 227 -10.46 19.93 3.59
N GLY A 228 -9.47 20.68 3.09
CA GLY A 228 -8.29 21.08 3.87
C GLY A 228 -8.56 22.14 4.93
N GLU A 229 -9.31 23.20 4.60
CA GLU A 229 -9.55 24.32 5.53
C GLU A 229 -10.23 23.91 6.84
N PRO A 230 -11.26 23.05 6.85
CA PRO A 230 -11.86 22.59 8.11
C PRO A 230 -10.87 21.86 9.02
N ILE A 231 -9.85 21.20 8.45
CA ILE A 231 -8.84 20.47 9.22
C ILE A 231 -7.93 21.41 10.01
N PHE A 232 -7.59 22.56 9.43
CA PHE A 232 -6.70 23.54 10.05
C PHE A 232 -7.41 24.54 10.97
N GLY A 233 -8.74 24.68 10.81
CA GLY A 233 -9.55 25.63 11.58
C GLY A 233 -10.23 25.05 12.82
N GLN A 234 -10.21 23.73 13.01
CA GLN A 234 -10.88 23.05 14.13
C GLN A 234 -9.90 22.53 15.15
N THR A 235 -10.35 22.42 16.41
CA THR A 235 -9.59 21.69 17.42
C THR A 235 -9.52 20.21 17.02
N VAL A 236 -8.37 19.58 17.27
CA VAL A 236 -8.09 18.19 16.85
C VAL A 236 -9.18 17.19 17.28
N LYS A 237 -9.91 17.51 18.38
CA LYS A 237 -11.01 16.68 18.92
C LYS A 237 -12.24 16.64 18.00
N ASP A 238 -12.43 17.63 17.16
CA ASP A 238 -13.64 17.81 16.34
C ASP A 238 -13.48 17.26 14.92
N ILE A 239 -12.25 16.89 14.54
CA ILE A 239 -11.96 16.33 13.22
C ILE A 239 -12.23 14.82 13.25
N SER A 240 -13.32 14.40 12.59
CA SER A 240 -13.59 12.98 12.37
C SER A 240 -12.85 12.49 11.12
N GLY A 241 -11.87 11.57 11.30
CA GLY A 241 -11.15 10.92 10.18
C GLY A 241 -12.11 10.25 9.18
N GLY A 242 -13.20 9.65 9.66
CA GLY A 242 -14.24 9.08 8.79
C GLY A 242 -14.99 10.13 7.95
N LYS A 243 -15.26 11.32 8.50
CA LYS A 243 -15.87 12.42 7.75
C LYS A 243 -14.92 12.95 6.67
N LEU A 244 -13.63 13.08 7.01
CA LEU A 244 -12.58 13.48 6.09
C LEU A 244 -12.43 12.49 4.94
N LEU A 245 -12.38 11.20 5.26
CA LEU A 245 -12.29 10.14 4.26
C LEU A 245 -13.49 10.16 3.32
N LYS A 246 -14.72 10.35 3.84
CA LYS A 246 -15.92 10.49 3.01
C LYS A 246 -15.81 11.69 2.06
N GLN A 247 -15.41 12.87 2.56
CA GLN A 247 -15.24 14.06 1.73
C GLN A 247 -14.19 13.84 0.63
N LEU A 248 -13.11 13.12 0.94
CA LEU A 248 -12.10 12.75 -0.05
C LEU A 248 -12.69 11.83 -1.13
N PHE A 249 -13.49 10.83 -0.76
CA PHE A 249 -14.20 9.99 -1.72
C PHE A 249 -15.17 10.79 -2.59
N ASP A 250 -15.96 11.71 -2.00
CA ASP A 250 -16.88 12.56 -2.74
C ASP A 250 -16.12 13.40 -3.80
N VAL A 251 -14.93 13.90 -3.48
CA VAL A 251 -14.08 14.64 -4.44
C VAL A 251 -13.51 13.70 -5.50
N THR A 252 -13.04 12.49 -5.12
CA THR A 252 -12.52 11.52 -6.11
C THR A 252 -13.61 11.12 -7.12
N GLU A 253 -14.84 10.93 -6.68
CA GLU A 253 -15.99 10.63 -7.54
C GLU A 253 -16.33 11.82 -8.44
N LYS A 254 -16.46 13.03 -7.86
CA LYS A 254 -16.82 14.26 -8.59
C LYS A 254 -15.87 14.57 -9.74
N PHE A 255 -14.57 14.35 -9.55
CA PHE A 255 -13.53 14.65 -10.54
C PHE A 255 -13.08 13.42 -11.33
N ASN A 256 -13.81 12.29 -11.22
CA ASN A 256 -13.48 11.04 -11.88
C ASN A 256 -11.99 10.65 -11.71
N MET A 257 -11.50 10.79 -10.46
CA MET A 257 -10.10 10.53 -10.14
C MET A 257 -9.78 9.04 -10.28
N GLN A 258 -8.65 8.75 -10.89
CA GLN A 258 -8.14 7.38 -10.93
C GLN A 258 -7.58 7.00 -9.56
N THR A 259 -8.13 5.94 -8.97
CA THR A 259 -7.64 5.42 -7.70
C THR A 259 -6.50 4.44 -7.94
N GLN A 260 -5.34 4.72 -7.36
CA GLN A 260 -4.22 3.79 -7.33
C GLN A 260 -4.32 2.96 -6.03
N PRO A 261 -4.33 1.61 -6.11
CA PRO A 261 -4.49 0.75 -4.93
C PRO A 261 -3.49 1.05 -3.82
N GLN A 262 -2.24 1.37 -4.18
CA GLN A 262 -1.18 1.70 -3.24
C GLN A 262 -1.47 2.99 -2.46
N LEU A 263 -2.04 4.01 -3.10
CA LEU A 263 -2.42 5.26 -2.44
C LEU A 263 -3.66 5.07 -1.54
N LEU A 264 -4.61 4.22 -1.94
CA LEU A 264 -5.74 3.86 -1.06
C LEU A 264 -5.27 3.12 0.19
N MET A 265 -4.33 2.19 0.04
CA MET A 265 -3.72 1.47 1.15
C MET A 265 -3.00 2.43 2.10
N LEU A 266 -2.24 3.37 1.56
CA LEU A 266 -1.57 4.41 2.34
C LEU A 266 -2.57 5.31 3.08
N GLN A 267 -3.64 5.77 2.42
CA GLN A 267 -4.69 6.59 3.05
C GLN A 267 -5.38 5.83 4.19
N LYS A 268 -5.75 4.56 3.98
CA LYS A 268 -6.29 3.69 5.04
C LYS A 268 -5.34 3.65 6.23
N THR A 269 -4.06 3.42 5.96
CA THR A 269 -3.05 3.28 7.02
C THR A 269 -2.81 4.60 7.74
N MET A 270 -2.83 5.74 7.05
CA MET A 270 -2.74 7.07 7.69
C MET A 270 -3.87 7.28 8.71
N VAL A 271 -5.11 6.92 8.38
CA VAL A 271 -6.26 7.03 9.28
C VAL A 271 -6.09 6.11 10.50
N VAL A 272 -5.59 4.89 10.29
CA VAL A 272 -5.33 3.94 11.38
C VAL A 272 -4.21 4.47 12.30
N VAL A 273 -3.10 4.93 11.74
CA VAL A 273 -1.96 5.50 12.48
C VAL A 273 -2.38 6.74 13.28
N GLU A 274 -3.17 7.63 12.69
CA GLU A 274 -3.74 8.78 13.41
C GLU A 274 -4.61 8.32 14.58
N GLY A 275 -5.47 7.33 14.36
CA GLY A 275 -6.33 6.77 15.41
C GLY A 275 -5.52 6.17 16.57
N VAL A 276 -4.43 5.47 16.26
CA VAL A 276 -3.50 4.92 17.28
C VAL A 276 -2.78 6.04 18.02
N ALA A 277 -2.24 7.02 17.31
CA ALA A 277 -1.54 8.17 17.92
C ALA A 277 -2.46 8.97 18.83
N ARG A 278 -3.69 9.24 18.42
CA ARG A 278 -4.69 9.98 19.21
C ARG A 278 -5.16 9.23 20.46
N LYS A 279 -5.10 7.90 20.45
CA LYS A 279 -5.37 7.11 21.67
C LYS A 279 -4.27 7.27 22.71
N LEU A 280 -3.02 7.43 22.28
CA LEU A 280 -1.86 7.69 23.14
C LEU A 280 -1.81 9.14 23.63
N ASN A 281 -2.05 10.08 22.72
CA ASN A 281 -2.13 11.52 22.98
C ASN A 281 -3.31 12.13 22.20
N PRO A 282 -4.45 12.43 22.85
CA PRO A 282 -5.64 13.00 22.18
C PRO A 282 -5.41 14.34 21.47
N ASN A 283 -4.33 15.04 21.79
CA ASN A 283 -3.99 16.34 21.18
C ASN A 283 -3.12 16.19 19.93
N THR A 284 -2.74 14.96 19.55
CA THR A 284 -1.91 14.73 18.38
C THR A 284 -2.66 15.12 17.10
N ASN A 285 -1.97 15.91 16.25
CA ASN A 285 -2.46 16.30 14.94
C ASN A 285 -1.49 15.77 13.88
N ILE A 286 -1.97 14.88 13.02
CA ILE A 286 -1.15 14.24 11.99
C ILE A 286 -0.47 15.26 11.06
N TRP A 287 -1.12 16.36 10.72
CA TRP A 287 -0.60 17.38 9.81
C TRP A 287 0.59 18.14 10.40
N THR A 288 0.46 18.58 11.65
CA THR A 288 1.57 19.29 12.34
C THR A 288 2.73 18.36 12.64
N THR A 289 2.44 17.12 13.04
CA THR A 289 3.44 16.08 13.35
C THR A 289 4.19 15.61 12.09
N SER A 290 3.51 15.61 10.93
CA SER A 290 4.08 15.21 9.64
C SER A 290 5.03 16.24 9.04
N LYS A 291 4.84 17.53 9.36
CA LYS A 291 5.55 18.65 8.73
C LYS A 291 7.07 18.49 8.72
N PRO A 292 7.75 18.19 9.84
CA PRO A 292 9.21 18.09 9.84
C PRO A 292 9.73 16.94 8.95
N VAL A 293 9.00 15.83 8.86
CA VAL A 293 9.39 14.71 7.99
C VAL A 293 9.36 15.11 6.52
N LEU A 294 8.27 15.77 6.10
CA LEU A 294 8.10 16.21 4.72
C LEU A 294 9.07 17.33 4.34
N GLU A 295 9.32 18.28 5.23
CA GLU A 295 10.31 19.34 5.02
C GLU A 295 11.72 18.79 4.85
N ASN A 296 12.12 17.82 5.69
CA ASN A 296 13.43 17.19 5.59
C ASN A 296 13.56 16.40 4.29
N TRP A 297 12.54 15.62 3.93
CA TRP A 297 12.53 14.87 2.68
C TRP A 297 12.66 15.79 1.46
N LEU A 298 11.92 16.90 1.42
CA LEU A 298 11.99 17.88 0.32
C LEU A 298 13.35 18.58 0.22
N ARG A 299 14.04 18.82 1.36
CA ARG A 299 15.40 19.38 1.37
C ARG A 299 16.43 18.38 0.86
N GLU A 300 16.30 17.11 1.22
CA GLU A 300 17.23 16.05 0.81
C GLU A 300 17.07 15.68 -0.66
N THR A 301 15.86 15.77 -1.19
CA THR A 301 15.51 15.45 -2.58
C THR A 301 15.79 16.65 -3.50
N LYS A 302 16.95 17.29 -3.35
CA LYS A 302 17.39 18.47 -4.10
C LYS A 302 16.57 18.78 -5.35
N ASP A 303 15.85 19.89 -5.27
CA ASP A 303 15.16 20.61 -6.36
C ASP A 303 13.90 19.95 -6.96
N PRO A 304 12.70 20.32 -6.45
CA PRO A 304 11.42 19.91 -7.04
C PRO A 304 11.27 20.34 -8.51
N MET A 305 11.92 21.44 -8.91
CA MET A 305 11.83 21.98 -10.27
C MET A 305 12.74 21.28 -11.29
N THR A 306 13.91 20.79 -10.88
CA THR A 306 14.80 20.07 -11.82
C THR A 306 14.22 18.75 -12.30
N THR A 307 13.46 18.05 -11.45
CA THR A 307 12.86 16.79 -11.86
C THR A 307 11.60 16.96 -12.71
N ILE A 308 10.88 18.08 -12.61
CA ILE A 308 9.83 18.45 -13.58
C ILE A 308 10.48 18.77 -14.93
N ASN A 309 11.60 19.49 -14.92
CA ASN A 309 12.39 19.73 -16.14
C ASN A 309 13.02 18.44 -16.69
N GLU A 310 13.48 17.52 -15.85
CA GLU A 310 13.96 16.20 -16.30
C GLU A 310 12.83 15.34 -16.86
N THR A 311 11.63 15.40 -16.31
CA THR A 311 10.46 14.69 -16.87
C THR A 311 10.02 15.35 -18.16
N LEU A 312 10.05 16.67 -18.26
CA LEU A 312 9.80 17.42 -19.50
C LEU A 312 10.95 17.23 -20.51
N GLN A 313 12.20 17.12 -20.08
CA GLN A 313 13.34 16.80 -20.95
C GLN A 313 13.30 15.33 -21.39
N ASN A 314 12.94 14.39 -20.53
CA ASN A 314 12.70 12.99 -20.92
C ASN A 314 11.50 12.87 -21.86
N THR A 315 10.45 13.70 -21.69
CA THR A 315 9.37 13.83 -22.67
C THR A 315 9.87 14.47 -23.94
N SER A 316 10.82 15.42 -23.90
CA SER A 316 11.48 15.99 -25.06
C SER A 316 12.47 15.01 -25.71
N GLU A 317 13.07 14.08 -24.98
CA GLU A 317 13.85 12.97 -25.56
C GLU A 317 12.95 11.91 -26.21
N VAL A 318 11.78 11.65 -25.64
CA VAL A 318 10.74 10.84 -26.31
C VAL A 318 10.25 11.56 -27.57
N ILE A 319 10.06 12.88 -27.52
CA ILE A 319 9.73 13.70 -28.70
C ILE A 319 10.90 13.76 -29.70
N LYS A 320 12.16 13.75 -29.27
CA LYS A 320 13.34 13.66 -30.16
C LYS A 320 13.53 12.27 -30.78
N ARG A 321 12.93 11.23 -30.21
CA ARG A 321 12.81 9.89 -30.83
C ARG A 321 11.61 9.74 -31.76
N LEU A 322 10.92 10.84 -32.06
CA LEU A 322 9.83 10.91 -33.02
C LEU A 322 10.15 10.41 -34.46
N PRO A 323 11.41 10.26 -34.93
CA PRO A 323 11.64 9.53 -36.17
C PRO A 323 11.21 8.05 -36.14
N GLU A 324 11.10 7.45 -34.92
CA GLU A 324 10.63 6.07 -34.79
C GLU A 324 9.09 5.97 -34.59
N PHE A 325 8.41 7.11 -34.43
CA PHE A 325 6.96 7.17 -34.23
C PHE A 325 6.15 6.64 -35.44
N PRO A 326 6.57 6.89 -36.72
CA PRO A 326 5.92 6.29 -37.89
C PRO A 326 6.01 4.76 -37.85
N GLU A 327 7.15 4.19 -37.47
CA GLU A 327 7.33 2.74 -37.37
C GLU A 327 6.48 2.09 -36.27
N ILE A 328 6.29 2.79 -35.13
CA ILE A 328 5.42 2.35 -34.04
C ILE A 328 3.95 2.45 -34.46
N MET A 329 3.57 3.53 -35.16
CA MET A 329 2.23 3.70 -35.70
C MET A 329 1.93 2.71 -36.84
N ASP A 330 2.89 2.39 -37.68
CA ASP A 330 2.75 1.36 -38.71
C ASP A 330 2.61 -0.04 -38.09
N LYS A 331 3.39 -0.36 -37.05
CA LYS A 331 3.25 -1.61 -36.29
C LYS A 331 1.91 -1.69 -35.54
N ALA A 332 1.43 -0.58 -34.97
CA ALA A 332 0.13 -0.50 -34.33
C ALA A 332 -1.02 -0.63 -35.34
N ASN A 333 -0.92 0.02 -36.51
CA ASN A 333 -1.89 -0.12 -37.59
C ASN A 333 -1.89 -1.51 -38.20
N GLN A 334 -0.71 -2.14 -38.35
CA GLN A 334 -0.61 -3.53 -38.78
C GLN A 334 -1.27 -4.46 -37.73
N ALA A 335 -1.02 -4.26 -36.44
CA ALA A 335 -1.65 -5.04 -35.37
C ALA A 335 -3.17 -4.86 -35.38
N LEU A 336 -3.68 -3.64 -35.57
CA LEU A 336 -5.12 -3.37 -35.71
C LEU A 336 -5.73 -3.99 -36.97
N THR A 337 -4.98 -4.00 -38.08
CA THR A 337 -5.40 -4.63 -39.34
C THR A 337 -5.44 -6.16 -39.20
N TYR A 338 -4.46 -6.74 -38.50
CA TYR A 338 -4.47 -8.18 -38.16
C TYR A 338 -5.62 -8.55 -37.22
N LEU A 339 -5.93 -7.71 -36.26
CA LEU A 339 -7.09 -7.91 -35.36
C LEU A 339 -8.43 -7.79 -36.13
N ALA A 340 -8.51 -6.85 -37.08
CA ALA A 340 -9.70 -6.65 -37.92
C ALA A 340 -9.90 -7.75 -38.97
N SER A 341 -8.80 -8.34 -39.49
CA SER A 341 -8.82 -9.40 -40.49
C SER A 341 -8.95 -10.82 -39.92
N GLY A 342 -8.90 -10.98 -38.59
CA GLY A 342 -9.01 -12.30 -37.94
C GLY A 342 -7.79 -13.21 -38.15
N GLN A 343 -6.69 -12.73 -38.73
CA GLN A 343 -5.47 -13.50 -38.96
C GLN A 343 -4.45 -13.21 -37.88
N ILE A 344 -4.23 -14.16 -36.96
CA ILE A 344 -3.24 -14.06 -35.88
C ILE A 344 -1.91 -14.65 -36.38
N PRO A 345 -0.78 -13.89 -36.36
CA PRO A 345 0.54 -14.44 -36.68
C PRO A 345 0.98 -15.46 -35.63
N GLN A 346 1.41 -16.65 -36.07
CA GLN A 346 1.82 -17.77 -35.23
C GLN A 346 3.23 -17.65 -34.65
N ASN A 347 3.73 -16.45 -34.28
CA ASN A 347 5.07 -16.38 -33.68
C ASN A 347 5.21 -15.19 -32.72
N SER A 348 4.88 -15.40 -31.46
CA SER A 348 5.56 -14.72 -30.35
C SER A 348 5.29 -15.44 -29.01
N ASN A 349 6.37 -15.71 -28.27
CA ASN A 349 6.39 -16.41 -26.97
C ASN A 349 5.63 -15.70 -25.81
N SER A 350 5.01 -14.56 -26.07
CA SER A 350 4.20 -13.81 -25.09
C SER A 350 2.74 -14.29 -24.98
N TYR A 351 2.25 -15.08 -25.95
CA TYR A 351 0.88 -15.57 -25.96
C TYR A 351 0.68 -16.89 -25.21
N SER A 352 1.77 -17.59 -24.83
CA SER A 352 1.66 -18.85 -24.10
C SER A 352 1.05 -18.65 -22.69
N ALA A 353 1.41 -17.60 -21.99
CA ALA A 353 0.91 -17.32 -20.64
C ALA A 353 -0.59 -16.93 -20.61
N LEU A 354 -1.05 -16.17 -21.62
CA LEU A 354 -2.47 -15.79 -21.74
C LEU A 354 -3.36 -16.95 -22.18
N ASN A 355 -2.84 -17.82 -23.07
CA ASN A 355 -3.58 -19.00 -23.51
C ASN A 355 -3.62 -20.10 -22.45
N THR A 356 -2.59 -20.25 -21.62
CA THR A 356 -2.60 -21.17 -20.46
C THR A 356 -3.66 -20.74 -19.45
N LYS A 357 -3.73 -19.45 -19.09
CA LYS A 357 -4.77 -18.91 -18.20
C LYS A 357 -6.18 -19.07 -18.77
N LYS A 358 -6.35 -18.89 -20.08
CA LYS A 358 -7.65 -19.07 -20.74
C LYS A 358 -8.06 -20.54 -20.88
N SER A 359 -7.10 -21.45 -21.02
CA SER A 359 -7.35 -22.90 -21.05
C SER A 359 -7.69 -23.44 -19.67
N GLU A 360 -7.04 -22.95 -18.62
CA GLU A 360 -7.36 -23.30 -17.23
C GLU A 360 -8.76 -22.81 -16.83
N MET A 361 -9.13 -21.59 -17.19
CA MET A 361 -10.49 -21.08 -17.00
C MET A 361 -11.55 -21.86 -17.79
N THR A 362 -11.21 -22.33 -18.99
CA THR A 362 -12.10 -23.13 -19.82
C THR A 362 -12.20 -24.58 -19.30
N ALA A 363 -11.11 -25.14 -18.80
CA ALA A 363 -11.10 -26.47 -18.16
C ALA A 363 -11.90 -26.44 -16.86
N PHE A 364 -11.76 -25.41 -16.03
CA PHE A 364 -12.55 -25.21 -14.81
C PHE A 364 -14.06 -25.10 -15.14
N ARG A 365 -14.41 -24.28 -16.15
CA ARG A 365 -15.80 -24.18 -16.63
C ARG A 365 -16.38 -25.49 -17.10
N ASN A 366 -15.59 -26.33 -17.80
CA ASN A 366 -16.05 -27.60 -18.33
C ASN A 366 -16.19 -28.70 -17.25
N GLN A 367 -15.41 -28.61 -16.15
CA GLN A 367 -15.56 -29.49 -14.99
C GLN A 367 -16.90 -29.31 -14.25
N PHE A 368 -17.44 -28.07 -14.25
CA PHE A 368 -18.71 -27.77 -13.58
C PHE A 368 -19.95 -27.89 -14.47
N ILE A 369 -19.79 -28.10 -15.80
CA ILE A 369 -20.90 -28.31 -16.72
C ILE A 369 -21.24 -29.84 -16.85
N ILE A 370 -20.33 -30.71 -16.40
CA ILE A 370 -20.44 -32.16 -16.52
C ILE A 370 -20.81 -32.85 -15.17
N ALA A 371 -20.80 -32.10 -14.06
CA ALA A 371 -21.32 -32.51 -12.76
C ALA A 371 -22.70 -31.88 -12.48
#